data_6f89b7e81941d2214c6d68670ee3322e
#
_entry.id   6f89b7e81941d2214c6d68670ee3322e
#
_cell.length_a   1.000
_cell.length_b   1.000
_cell.length_c   1.000
_cell.angle_alpha   90.00
_cell.angle_beta   90.00
_cell.angle_gamma   90.00
#
_symmetry.space_group_name_H-M   'P 1'
#
loop_
_entity.id
_entity.type
_entity.pdbx_description
1 polymer ?
#
loop_
_entity_poly.entity_id
_entity_poly.type
_entity_poly.pdbx_seq_one_letter_code
_entity_poly.pdbx_strand_id
1 'polypeptide(L)'
;LGALDPLLRRVDRWVGSAWLATVERSVALDERADGDLAGFARAHGIVAARLLGPDSGSSPLHAGAVSFGDAQMLALPVRSLKGGYVYATCPQALARAQRLLHLAGIAAPWPAVRVDEGHCLFANPALLSGDKLHLEAFEYVAKASNELAQIAADLAQRALPQGDSYQFFADKLKTDLVLLSDTDFGYFAKNAMLVEPHVRINPETGTADDGGLFYTENLPPESLLIAPLMASQTRTGKQDDHLSAEEVFTRLKPLLDGKLLQVGGDATTGRGLVVAKVEG
;
A
#
# COMPACT_ATOMS: atom_id res chain seq x y z
N LEU A 1 -24.55 -24.30 2.24
CA LEU A 1 -23.10 -24.33 1.96
C LEU A 1 -22.88 -25.09 0.65
N GLY A 2 -23.38 -24.55 -0.47
CA GLY A 2 -23.31 -25.14 -1.79
C GLY A 2 -22.63 -24.17 -2.73
N ALA A 3 -21.67 -24.71 -3.50
CA ALA A 3 -21.03 -24.12 -4.67
C ALA A 3 -20.31 -22.77 -4.43
N LEU A 4 -19.15 -22.83 -3.82
CA LEU A 4 -18.11 -21.83 -4.02
C LEU A 4 -17.71 -21.83 -5.50
N ASP A 5 -17.71 -20.65 -6.10
CA ASP A 5 -17.38 -20.34 -7.48
C ASP A 5 -16.18 -21.15 -8.00
N PRO A 6 -16.25 -21.75 -9.17
CA PRO A 6 -15.13 -22.50 -9.80
C PRO A 6 -13.85 -21.66 -9.96
N LEU A 7 -13.93 -20.33 -9.95
CA LEU A 7 -12.78 -19.42 -9.97
C LEU A 7 -11.99 -19.48 -8.67
N LEU A 8 -12.62 -19.69 -7.51
CA LEU A 8 -11.94 -19.85 -6.22
C LEU A 8 -11.24 -21.21 -6.07
N ARG A 9 -11.61 -22.20 -6.87
CA ARG A 9 -10.93 -23.52 -6.88
C ARG A 9 -9.60 -23.52 -7.62
N ARG A 10 -9.23 -22.42 -8.31
CA ARG A 10 -7.97 -22.32 -9.07
C ARG A 10 -6.83 -21.65 -8.28
N VAL A 11 -7.11 -21.11 -7.11
CA VAL A 11 -6.07 -20.55 -6.23
C VAL A 11 -5.66 -21.65 -5.27
N ASP A 12 -4.58 -22.33 -5.57
CA ASP A 12 -4.11 -23.49 -4.78
C ASP A 12 -3.74 -23.09 -3.34
N ARG A 13 -3.40 -21.82 -3.11
CA ARG A 13 -3.15 -21.24 -1.78
C ARG A 13 -3.05 -19.71 -1.83
N TRP A 14 -3.62 -19.04 -0.83
CA TRP A 14 -3.27 -17.65 -0.50
C TRP A 14 -1.95 -17.68 0.28
N VAL A 15 -0.92 -16.99 -0.21
CA VAL A 15 0.43 -17.15 0.33
C VAL A 15 1.01 -15.85 0.88
N GLY A 16 0.22 -14.82 1.09
CA GLY A 16 0.71 -13.61 1.71
C GLY A 16 -0.10 -12.35 1.37
N SER A 17 0.24 -11.27 2.01
CA SER A 17 -0.23 -9.93 1.70
C SER A 17 0.94 -8.96 1.59
N ALA A 18 0.82 -8.00 0.69
CA ALA A 18 1.80 -6.96 0.52
C ALA A 18 1.30 -5.67 1.19
N TRP A 19 2.13 -5.09 2.04
CA TRP A 19 1.96 -3.76 2.56
C TRP A 19 2.66 -2.79 1.62
N LEU A 20 1.96 -1.74 1.23
CA LEU A 20 2.51 -0.72 0.35
C LEU A 20 2.45 0.61 1.07
N ALA A 21 3.60 1.20 1.33
CA ALA A 21 3.71 2.56 1.84
C ALA A 21 4.20 3.47 0.71
N THR A 22 3.52 4.58 0.49
CA THR A 22 4.01 5.61 -0.44
C THR A 22 5.21 6.32 0.17
N VAL A 23 6.18 6.70 -0.64
CA VAL A 23 7.37 7.43 -0.20
C VAL A 23 7.40 8.84 -0.77
N GLU A 24 8.07 9.72 -0.06
CA GLU A 24 8.24 11.10 -0.48
C GLU A 24 9.13 11.21 -1.73
N ARG A 25 8.81 12.18 -2.59
CA ARG A 25 9.48 12.43 -3.87
C ARG A 25 10.98 12.76 -3.73
N SER A 26 11.42 13.15 -2.56
CA SER A 26 12.79 13.59 -2.28
C SER A 26 13.80 12.47 -2.04
N VAL A 27 13.38 11.21 -2.06
CA VAL A 27 14.33 10.09 -2.00
C VAL A 27 15.11 10.10 -3.31
N ALA A 28 16.38 10.47 -3.24
CA ALA A 28 17.28 10.34 -4.37
C ALA A 28 17.23 8.88 -4.82
N LEU A 29 16.72 8.66 -6.03
CA LEU A 29 16.74 7.35 -6.65
C LEU A 29 18.21 6.95 -6.75
N ASP A 30 18.65 6.01 -5.93
CA ASP A 30 19.88 5.28 -6.26
C ASP A 30 19.61 4.64 -7.62
N GLU A 31 20.49 4.90 -8.60
CA GLU A 31 20.40 4.37 -9.98
C GLU A 31 20.26 2.83 -10.01
N ARG A 32 20.42 2.17 -8.85
CA ARG A 32 20.21 0.73 -8.64
C ARG A 32 18.78 0.35 -8.27
N ALA A 33 17.90 1.31 -7.99
CA ALA A 33 16.47 1.09 -7.75
C ALA A 33 15.70 1.06 -9.09
N ASP A 34 16.26 0.39 -10.09
CA ASP A 34 15.54 0.05 -11.30
C ASP A 34 14.42 -0.92 -10.91
N GLY A 35 13.22 -0.39 -10.78
CA GLY A 35 11.99 -1.16 -10.58
C GLY A 35 11.64 -2.05 -11.79
N ASP A 36 12.62 -2.43 -12.55
CA ASP A 36 12.54 -3.40 -13.65
C ASP A 36 12.59 -4.83 -13.05
N LEU A 37 11.42 -5.31 -12.60
CA LEU A 37 11.26 -6.72 -12.22
C LEU A 37 11.75 -7.67 -13.32
N ALA A 38 11.61 -7.30 -14.58
CA ALA A 38 12.11 -8.06 -15.72
C ALA A 38 13.63 -8.03 -15.83
N GLY A 39 14.27 -6.88 -15.57
CA GLY A 39 15.73 -6.74 -15.50
C GLY A 39 16.34 -7.50 -14.33
N PHE A 40 15.73 -7.37 -13.14
CA PHE A 40 16.14 -8.13 -11.98
C PHE A 40 16.00 -9.65 -12.21
N ALA A 41 14.88 -10.09 -12.76
CA ALA A 41 14.64 -11.49 -13.09
C ALA A 41 15.67 -12.03 -14.09
N ARG A 42 16.05 -11.25 -15.10
CA ARG A 42 17.14 -11.58 -16.04
C ARG A 42 18.48 -11.74 -15.33
N ALA A 43 18.81 -10.80 -14.44
CA ALA A 43 20.08 -10.82 -13.68
C ALA A 43 20.19 -12.02 -12.73
N HIS A 44 19.06 -12.55 -12.24
CA HIS A 44 19.04 -13.67 -11.28
C HIS A 44 18.66 -15.01 -11.93
N GLY A 45 18.63 -15.10 -13.27
CA GLY A 45 18.29 -16.35 -13.99
C GLY A 45 16.85 -16.81 -13.71
N ILE A 46 16.04 -15.98 -13.07
CA ILE A 46 14.62 -16.22 -12.88
C ILE A 46 13.96 -15.85 -14.20
N VAL A 47 13.40 -16.80 -14.87
CA VAL A 47 12.62 -16.52 -16.07
C VAL A 47 11.35 -15.85 -15.62
N ALA A 48 11.32 -14.49 -15.67
CA ALA A 48 10.15 -13.69 -15.28
C ALA A 48 8.88 -14.21 -15.96
N ALA A 49 9.01 -14.69 -17.18
CA ALA A 49 7.93 -15.36 -17.92
C ALA A 49 7.32 -16.55 -17.18
N ARG A 50 8.08 -17.30 -16.35
CA ARG A 50 7.51 -18.41 -15.58
C ARG A 50 6.61 -17.94 -14.46
N LEU A 51 6.97 -16.84 -13.79
CA LEU A 51 6.23 -16.29 -12.65
C LEU A 51 5.12 -15.35 -13.09
N LEU A 52 5.41 -14.43 -14.01
CA LEU A 52 4.52 -13.34 -14.39
C LEU A 52 3.76 -13.62 -15.71
N GLY A 53 4.14 -14.66 -16.43
CA GLY A 53 3.66 -14.95 -17.77
C GLY A 53 4.60 -14.39 -18.84
N PRO A 54 4.58 -14.94 -20.07
CA PRO A 54 5.39 -14.45 -21.18
C PRO A 54 4.85 -13.13 -21.71
N ASP A 55 5.71 -12.38 -22.40
CA ASP A 55 5.32 -11.16 -23.10
C ASP A 55 4.25 -11.48 -24.15
N SER A 56 3.37 -10.52 -24.44
CA SER A 56 2.20 -10.68 -25.32
C SER A 56 2.54 -11.11 -26.76
N GLY A 57 3.79 -10.92 -27.21
CA GLY A 57 4.29 -11.37 -28.50
C GLY A 57 5.00 -12.73 -28.49
N SER A 58 5.10 -13.39 -27.33
CA SER A 58 5.81 -14.66 -27.17
C SER A 58 4.93 -15.88 -27.45
N SER A 59 5.55 -17.00 -27.82
CA SER A 59 4.87 -18.30 -27.98
C SER A 59 5.73 -19.41 -27.37
N PRO A 60 5.16 -20.37 -26.61
CA PRO A 60 3.75 -20.52 -26.28
C PRO A 60 3.30 -19.55 -25.17
N LEU A 61 2.05 -19.09 -25.22
CA LEU A 61 1.43 -18.29 -24.18
C LEU A 61 0.96 -19.19 -23.02
N HIS A 62 1.14 -18.70 -21.81
CA HIS A 62 0.58 -19.30 -20.58
C HIS A 62 0.29 -18.21 -19.55
N ALA A 63 -0.60 -18.50 -18.61
CA ALA A 63 -0.88 -17.57 -17.52
C ALA A 63 0.31 -17.53 -16.55
N GLY A 64 0.56 -16.35 -15.96
CA GLY A 64 1.48 -16.21 -14.84
C GLY A 64 1.06 -17.02 -13.62
N ALA A 65 2.00 -17.30 -12.76
CA ALA A 65 1.82 -18.02 -11.50
C ALA A 65 1.55 -17.04 -10.32
N VAL A 66 1.66 -15.74 -10.54
CA VAL A 66 1.50 -14.69 -9.52
C VAL A 66 0.33 -13.79 -9.92
N SER A 67 -0.49 -13.43 -8.94
CA SER A 67 -1.57 -12.45 -9.10
C SER A 67 -1.48 -11.43 -7.98
N PHE A 68 -1.52 -10.16 -8.36
CA PHE A 68 -1.65 -9.03 -7.45
C PHE A 68 -3.12 -8.61 -7.42
N GLY A 69 -3.69 -8.52 -6.24
CA GLY A 69 -5.02 -7.94 -6.08
C GLY A 69 -4.95 -6.43 -5.85
N ASP A 70 -6.12 -5.79 -5.86
CA ASP A 70 -6.22 -4.33 -5.68
C ASP A 70 -5.67 -3.90 -4.33
N ALA A 71 -4.83 -2.87 -4.35
CA ALA A 71 -4.35 -2.21 -3.14
C ALA A 71 -5.48 -1.40 -2.51
N GLN A 72 -5.75 -1.66 -1.24
CA GLN A 72 -6.83 -1.03 -0.48
C GLN A 72 -6.23 -0.07 0.55
N MET A 73 -6.78 1.13 0.62
CA MET A 73 -6.37 2.14 1.60
C MET A 73 -6.60 1.61 3.02
N LEU A 74 -5.54 1.67 3.83
CA LEU A 74 -5.58 1.30 5.24
C LEU A 74 -5.43 2.52 6.13
N ALA A 75 -4.45 3.38 5.87
CA ALA A 75 -4.27 4.62 6.59
C ALA A 75 -3.83 5.74 5.63
N LEU A 76 -4.34 6.93 5.87
CA LEU A 76 -4.08 8.12 5.08
C LEU A 76 -3.44 9.19 5.95
N PRO A 77 -2.33 9.80 5.54
CA PRO A 77 -1.81 10.99 6.20
C PRO A 77 -2.78 12.17 6.04
N VAL A 78 -3.26 12.70 7.15
CA VAL A 78 -4.13 13.88 7.20
C VAL A 78 -3.44 14.96 8.01
N ARG A 79 -3.40 16.18 7.48
CA ARG A 79 -2.75 17.31 8.17
C ARG A 79 -3.40 17.55 9.52
N SER A 80 -2.56 17.72 10.53
CA SER A 80 -2.98 17.97 11.90
C SER A 80 -2.33 19.25 12.42
N LEU A 81 -3.07 19.98 13.27
CA LEU A 81 -2.56 21.18 13.94
C LEU A 81 -1.29 20.91 14.73
N LYS A 82 -1.17 19.73 15.32
CA LYS A 82 0.03 19.28 16.03
C LYS A 82 0.63 18.04 15.37
N GLY A 83 1.95 17.94 15.38
CA GLY A 83 2.68 16.81 14.79
C GLY A 83 2.78 16.82 13.27
N GLY A 84 2.27 17.88 12.59
CA GLY A 84 2.27 18.05 11.15
C GLY A 84 1.18 17.24 10.44
N TYR A 85 1.15 15.93 10.63
CA TYR A 85 0.08 15.03 10.15
C TYR A 85 -0.11 13.85 11.11
N VAL A 86 -1.26 13.21 11.01
CA VAL A 86 -1.57 11.94 11.65
C VAL A 86 -1.87 10.88 10.59
N TYR A 87 -1.73 9.61 10.94
CA TYR A 87 -2.24 8.52 10.14
C TYR A 87 -3.71 8.29 10.49
N ALA A 88 -4.63 8.74 9.66
CA ALA A 88 -6.06 8.49 9.84
C ALA A 88 -6.44 7.11 9.27
N THR A 89 -7.27 6.39 10.00
CA THR A 89 -7.89 5.13 9.58
C THR A 89 -9.34 5.07 10.05
N CYS A 90 -10.06 4.00 9.70
CA CYS A 90 -11.45 3.79 10.13
C CYS A 90 -11.75 2.32 10.41
N PRO A 91 -12.85 1.99 11.11
CA PRO A 91 -13.24 0.62 11.40
C PRO A 91 -13.33 -0.27 10.17
N GLN A 92 -13.88 0.23 9.07
CA GLN A 92 -14.02 -0.52 7.83
C GLN A 92 -12.65 -0.85 7.19
N ALA A 93 -11.70 0.09 7.21
CA ALA A 93 -10.36 -0.12 6.66
C ALA A 93 -9.60 -1.19 7.47
N LEU A 94 -9.65 -1.11 8.80
CA LEU A 94 -9.05 -2.11 9.69
C LEU A 94 -9.68 -3.50 9.51
N ALA A 95 -11.01 -3.58 9.44
CA ALA A 95 -11.71 -4.85 9.23
C ALA A 95 -11.38 -5.50 7.88
N ARG A 96 -11.22 -4.69 6.82
CA ARG A 96 -10.77 -5.18 5.50
C ARG A 96 -9.36 -5.73 5.56
N ALA A 97 -8.44 -5.00 6.18
CA ALA A 97 -7.06 -5.44 6.34
C ALA A 97 -6.97 -6.74 7.16
N GLN A 98 -7.68 -6.81 8.29
CA GLN A 98 -7.75 -8.02 9.13
C GLN A 98 -8.27 -9.22 8.35
N ARG A 99 -9.29 -9.02 7.52
CA ARG A 99 -9.83 -10.09 6.65
C ARG A 99 -8.80 -10.55 5.62
N LEU A 100 -8.06 -9.63 4.97
CA LEU A 100 -7.01 -10.00 4.02
C LEU A 100 -5.88 -10.78 4.68
N LEU A 101 -5.43 -10.35 5.86
CA LEU A 101 -4.42 -11.07 6.66
C LEU A 101 -4.92 -12.47 7.04
N HIS A 102 -6.17 -12.58 7.51
CA HIS A 102 -6.77 -13.88 7.83
C HIS A 102 -6.82 -14.83 6.63
N LEU A 103 -7.21 -14.33 5.44
CA LEU A 103 -7.21 -15.11 4.20
C LEU A 103 -5.80 -15.58 3.81
N ALA A 104 -4.78 -14.80 4.12
CA ALA A 104 -3.38 -15.17 3.94
C ALA A 104 -2.83 -16.10 5.04
N GLY A 105 -3.65 -16.49 6.02
CA GLY A 105 -3.22 -17.32 7.16
C GLY A 105 -2.41 -16.56 8.20
N ILE A 106 -2.41 -15.23 8.15
CA ILE A 106 -1.65 -14.35 9.05
C ILE A 106 -2.56 -13.90 10.19
N ALA A 107 -2.14 -14.15 11.43
CA ALA A 107 -2.89 -13.71 12.60
C ALA A 107 -2.78 -12.18 12.78
N ALA A 108 -3.92 -11.53 12.93
CA ALA A 108 -4.03 -10.11 13.28
C ALA A 108 -5.09 -9.98 14.40
N PRO A 109 -4.72 -10.19 15.67
CA PRO A 109 -5.65 -10.23 16.79
C PRO A 109 -6.06 -8.80 17.22
N TRP A 110 -6.47 -8.00 16.25
CA TRP A 110 -6.90 -6.64 16.52
C TRP A 110 -8.26 -6.60 17.18
N PRO A 111 -8.41 -5.86 18.29
CA PRO A 111 -9.69 -5.67 18.91
C PRO A 111 -10.63 -4.86 17.99
N ALA A 112 -11.93 -5.11 18.10
CA ALA A 112 -12.91 -4.32 17.38
C ALA A 112 -12.99 -2.92 17.99
N VAL A 113 -12.74 -1.90 17.15
CA VAL A 113 -12.80 -0.49 17.54
C VAL A 113 -13.93 0.21 16.78
N ARG A 114 -14.60 1.14 17.43
CA ARG A 114 -15.67 1.96 16.84
C ARG A 114 -15.60 3.36 17.38
N VAL A 115 -16.07 4.30 16.60
CA VAL A 115 -16.17 5.72 16.96
C VAL A 115 -17.34 6.35 16.20
N ASP A 116 -18.02 7.28 16.84
CA ASP A 116 -19.13 8.03 16.23
C ASP A 116 -18.59 9.17 15.35
N GLU A 117 -19.39 9.68 14.44
CA GLU A 117 -19.07 10.84 13.60
C GLU A 117 -18.75 12.06 14.49
N GLY A 118 -17.78 12.87 14.05
CA GLY A 118 -17.29 14.02 14.82
C GLY A 118 -16.44 13.66 16.04
N HIS A 119 -16.20 12.37 16.28
CA HIS A 119 -15.32 11.88 17.36
C HIS A 119 -14.12 11.14 16.76
N CYS A 120 -13.04 11.02 17.54
CA CYS A 120 -11.89 10.21 17.17
C CYS A 120 -11.35 9.41 18.35
N LEU A 121 -10.70 8.27 18.04
CA LEU A 121 -9.85 7.57 19.01
C LEU A 121 -8.38 7.91 18.73
N PHE A 122 -7.60 8.02 19.81
CA PHE A 122 -6.17 8.30 19.73
C PHE A 122 -5.41 7.56 20.84
N ALA A 123 -4.08 7.44 20.66
CA ALA A 123 -3.18 6.93 21.68
C ALA A 123 -2.24 8.02 22.25
N ASN A 124 -1.87 9.01 21.44
CA ASN A 124 -0.91 10.05 21.83
C ASN A 124 -1.60 11.38 22.17
N PRO A 125 -1.66 11.77 23.46
CA PRO A 125 -2.30 13.02 23.87
C PRO A 125 -1.58 14.29 23.38
N ALA A 126 -0.32 14.18 22.92
CA ALA A 126 0.42 15.33 22.38
C ALA A 126 -0.19 15.88 21.07
N LEU A 127 -1.03 15.09 20.39
CA LEU A 127 -1.75 15.50 19.20
C LEU A 127 -2.91 16.47 19.48
N LEU A 128 -3.35 16.55 20.73
CA LEU A 128 -4.54 17.30 21.08
C LEU A 128 -4.23 18.78 21.37
N SER A 129 -5.18 19.64 21.06
CA SER A 129 -5.26 21.00 21.53
C SER A 129 -6.49 21.12 22.46
N GLY A 130 -6.23 21.20 23.77
CA GLY A 130 -7.27 20.95 24.77
C GLY A 130 -7.71 19.49 24.74
N ASP A 131 -8.99 19.25 24.56
CA ASP A 131 -9.63 17.94 24.47
C ASP A 131 -9.98 17.53 23.04
N LYS A 132 -9.51 18.29 22.04
CA LYS A 132 -9.85 18.10 20.64
C LYS A 132 -8.64 17.79 19.77
N LEU A 133 -8.88 16.96 18.78
CA LEU A 133 -7.99 16.75 17.65
C LEU A 133 -8.43 17.66 16.48
N HIS A 134 -7.49 18.37 15.85
CA HIS A 134 -7.75 19.22 14.70
C HIS A 134 -7.12 18.60 13.46
N LEU A 135 -7.95 18.25 12.49
CA LEU A 135 -7.54 17.69 11.21
C LEU A 135 -8.05 18.58 10.08
N GLU A 136 -7.13 19.15 9.28
CA GLU A 136 -7.47 20.15 8.28
C GLU A 136 -8.31 21.29 8.90
N ALA A 137 -9.52 21.49 8.45
CA ALA A 137 -10.47 22.49 8.96
C ALA A 137 -11.47 21.93 10.00
N PHE A 138 -11.32 20.68 10.44
CA PHE A 138 -12.28 20.00 11.29
C PHE A 138 -11.74 19.79 12.70
N GLU A 139 -12.66 19.78 13.66
CA GLU A 139 -12.40 19.46 15.06
C GLU A 139 -13.11 18.17 15.44
N TYR A 140 -12.41 17.28 16.13
CA TYR A 140 -12.92 15.99 16.62
C TYR A 140 -12.84 15.93 18.12
N VAL A 141 -13.93 15.49 18.77
CA VAL A 141 -13.90 15.16 20.18
C VAL A 141 -13.07 13.89 20.37
N ALA A 142 -12.00 13.99 21.14
CA ALA A 142 -10.98 12.96 21.19
C ALA A 142 -11.14 12.06 22.41
N LYS A 143 -11.06 10.74 22.22
CA LYS A 143 -11.09 9.73 23.28
C LYS A 143 -9.86 8.83 23.20
N ALA A 144 -9.15 8.68 24.31
CA ALA A 144 -8.01 7.76 24.38
C ALA A 144 -8.46 6.30 24.24
N SER A 145 -7.68 5.49 23.50
CA SER A 145 -7.94 4.06 23.30
C SER A 145 -6.67 3.23 23.35
N ASN A 146 -6.63 2.30 24.30
CA ASN A 146 -5.57 1.31 24.40
C ASN A 146 -5.68 0.26 23.28
N GLU A 147 -6.88 -0.02 22.83
CA GLU A 147 -7.15 -0.94 21.72
C GLU A 147 -6.55 -0.40 20.42
N LEU A 148 -6.72 0.90 20.16
CA LEU A 148 -6.10 1.54 19.02
C LEU A 148 -4.56 1.54 19.13
N ALA A 149 -4.01 1.76 20.32
CA ALA A 149 -2.57 1.69 20.55
C ALA A 149 -1.98 0.30 20.24
N GLN A 150 -2.70 -0.78 20.53
CA GLN A 150 -2.29 -2.14 20.19
C GLN A 150 -2.29 -2.36 18.67
N ILE A 151 -3.34 -1.90 17.98
CA ILE A 151 -3.42 -1.96 16.51
C ILE A 151 -2.27 -1.16 15.88
N ALA A 152 -2.03 0.06 16.35
CA ALA A 152 -0.96 0.93 15.86
C ALA A 152 0.43 0.30 16.02
N ALA A 153 0.69 -0.35 17.14
CA ALA A 153 1.96 -1.05 17.40
C ALA A 153 2.16 -2.24 16.45
N ASP A 154 1.13 -3.03 16.19
CA ASP A 154 1.18 -4.16 15.25
C ASP A 154 1.38 -3.66 13.80
N LEU A 155 0.64 -2.62 13.41
CA LEU A 155 0.79 -2.00 12.08
C LEU A 155 2.21 -1.44 11.85
N ALA A 156 2.77 -0.72 12.83
CA ALA A 156 4.11 -0.15 12.73
C ALA A 156 5.19 -1.24 12.56
N GLN A 157 4.97 -2.41 13.15
CA GLN A 157 5.90 -3.53 13.03
C GLN A 157 5.80 -4.24 11.67
N ARG A 158 4.58 -4.34 11.10
CA ARG A 158 4.29 -5.14 9.90
C ARG A 158 4.41 -4.35 8.62
N ALA A 159 3.94 -3.10 8.62
CA ALA A 159 3.69 -2.36 7.39
C ALA A 159 4.93 -1.72 6.77
N LEU A 160 5.98 -1.52 7.55
CA LEU A 160 7.20 -0.85 7.10
C LEU A 160 8.40 -1.80 7.19
N PRO A 161 9.39 -1.66 6.28
CA PRO A 161 10.65 -2.36 6.41
C PRO A 161 11.34 -2.01 7.73
N GLN A 162 12.15 -2.93 8.24
CA GLN A 162 12.98 -2.69 9.43
C GLN A 162 14.25 -1.94 9.03
N GLY A 163 14.71 -1.04 9.89
CA GLY A 163 15.95 -0.29 9.71
C GLY A 163 15.82 1.19 10.04
N ASP A 164 16.96 1.84 10.24
CA ASP A 164 17.04 3.24 10.71
C ASP A 164 16.30 4.23 9.81
N SER A 165 16.31 3.98 8.50
CA SER A 165 15.62 4.84 7.51
C SER A 165 14.11 4.87 7.66
N TYR A 166 13.51 3.83 8.24
CA TYR A 166 12.07 3.71 8.44
C TYR A 166 11.62 3.92 9.87
N GLN A 167 12.57 3.99 10.82
CA GLN A 167 12.27 4.03 12.25
C GLN A 167 11.40 5.23 12.62
N PHE A 168 11.69 6.41 12.09
CA PHE A 168 10.89 7.61 12.34
C PHE A 168 9.41 7.41 11.93
N PHE A 169 9.17 6.83 10.76
CA PHE A 169 7.81 6.61 10.25
C PHE A 169 7.11 5.47 10.98
N ALA A 170 7.83 4.44 11.39
CA ALA A 170 7.29 3.38 12.22
C ALA A 170 6.88 3.89 13.60
N ASP A 171 7.71 4.70 14.25
CA ASP A 171 7.38 5.33 15.53
C ASP A 171 6.19 6.28 15.39
N LYS A 172 6.15 7.07 14.31
CA LYS A 172 5.03 7.97 14.03
C LYS A 172 3.74 7.20 13.76
N LEU A 173 3.75 6.14 12.97
CA LEU A 173 2.57 5.29 12.75
C LEU A 173 2.08 4.69 14.07
N LYS A 174 2.99 4.23 14.92
CA LYS A 174 2.68 3.67 16.24
C LYS A 174 2.05 4.67 17.20
N THR A 175 2.52 5.93 17.19
CA THR A 175 2.06 6.95 18.15
C THR A 175 0.91 7.79 17.61
N ASP A 176 0.92 8.10 16.32
CA ASP A 176 0.05 9.11 15.70
C ASP A 176 -1.05 8.48 14.81
N LEU A 177 -1.35 7.19 15.01
CA LEU A 177 -2.53 6.57 14.40
C LEU A 177 -3.79 7.07 15.10
N VAL A 178 -4.76 7.52 14.30
CA VAL A 178 -6.05 8.03 14.74
C VAL A 178 -7.17 7.27 14.04
N LEU A 179 -8.18 6.84 14.80
CA LEU A 179 -9.38 6.22 14.25
C LEU A 179 -10.48 7.27 14.14
N LEU A 180 -10.98 7.45 12.94
CA LEU A 180 -12.17 8.24 12.61
C LEU A 180 -13.35 7.34 12.30
N SER A 181 -14.56 7.89 12.24
CA SER A 181 -15.71 7.19 11.70
C SER A 181 -15.48 6.82 10.23
N ASP A 182 -16.22 5.83 9.71
CA ASP A 182 -16.13 5.48 8.27
C ASP A 182 -16.52 6.66 7.37
N THR A 183 -17.47 7.49 7.81
CA THR A 183 -17.92 8.71 7.10
C THR A 183 -16.82 9.76 7.08
N ASP A 184 -16.23 10.11 8.23
CA ASP A 184 -15.19 11.12 8.34
C ASP A 184 -13.92 10.71 7.60
N PHE A 185 -13.50 9.44 7.74
CA PHE A 185 -12.38 8.91 6.97
C PHE A 185 -12.65 8.94 5.46
N GLY A 186 -13.86 8.56 5.05
CA GLY A 186 -14.28 8.62 3.65
C GLY A 186 -14.21 10.03 3.06
N TYR A 187 -14.51 11.05 3.88
CA TYR A 187 -14.33 12.44 3.47
C TYR A 187 -12.86 12.76 3.19
N PHE A 188 -11.94 12.44 4.09
CA PHE A 188 -10.50 12.68 3.87
C PHE A 188 -9.94 11.85 2.74
N ALA A 189 -10.33 10.59 2.61
CA ALA A 189 -9.93 9.72 1.51
C ALA A 189 -10.32 10.26 0.13
N LYS A 190 -11.34 11.13 0.08
CA LYS A 190 -11.79 11.79 -1.14
C LYS A 190 -11.19 13.20 -1.32
N ASN A 191 -10.96 13.94 -0.24
CA ASN A 191 -10.69 15.38 -0.30
C ASN A 191 -9.29 15.80 0.19
N ALA A 192 -8.53 14.89 0.84
CA ALA A 192 -7.18 15.17 1.33
C ALA A 192 -6.09 14.68 0.37
N MET A 193 -6.44 14.42 -0.89
CA MET A 193 -5.47 14.08 -1.94
C MET A 193 -4.61 15.29 -2.31
N LEU A 194 -3.40 15.04 -2.81
CA LEU A 194 -2.55 16.07 -3.37
C LEU A 194 -3.03 16.38 -4.79
N VAL A 195 -3.60 17.56 -4.98
CA VAL A 195 -4.00 18.07 -6.30
C VAL A 195 -2.93 18.99 -6.80
N GLU A 196 -2.28 18.65 -7.92
CA GLU A 196 -1.20 19.43 -8.53
C GLU A 196 -1.61 19.93 -9.91
N PRO A 197 -1.51 21.27 -10.14
CA PRO A 197 -1.66 21.82 -11.47
C PRO A 197 -0.41 21.58 -12.30
N HIS A 198 -0.60 21.17 -13.55
CA HIS A 198 0.44 21.02 -14.56
C HIS A 198 0.11 21.86 -15.78
N VAL A 199 1.14 22.40 -16.42
CA VAL A 199 0.99 23.18 -17.65
C VAL A 199 1.89 22.57 -18.72
N ARG A 200 1.32 22.31 -19.90
CA ARG A 200 2.10 21.99 -21.08
C ARG A 200 2.76 23.26 -21.60
N ILE A 201 4.07 23.24 -21.75
CA ILE A 201 4.83 24.35 -22.28
C ILE A 201 5.12 24.07 -23.77
N ASN A 202 4.83 25.05 -24.61
CA ASN A 202 5.21 25.03 -26.00
C ASN A 202 6.75 25.18 -26.11
N PRO A 203 7.48 24.23 -26.70
CA PRO A 203 8.93 24.27 -26.74
C PRO A 203 9.50 25.37 -27.62
N GLU A 204 8.72 25.88 -28.58
CA GLU A 204 9.17 26.94 -29.51
C GLU A 204 9.02 28.33 -28.91
N THR A 205 7.93 28.56 -28.17
CA THR A 205 7.62 29.89 -27.60
C THR A 205 7.99 30.03 -26.12
N GLY A 206 8.18 28.91 -25.42
CA GLY A 206 8.40 28.89 -23.96
C GLY A 206 7.20 29.32 -23.14
N THR A 207 6.02 29.42 -23.75
CA THR A 207 4.76 29.80 -23.09
C THR A 207 3.84 28.60 -22.91
N ALA A 208 2.81 28.74 -22.07
CA ALA A 208 1.79 27.72 -21.93
C ALA A 208 1.02 27.51 -23.24
N ASP A 209 0.79 26.24 -23.61
CA ASP A 209 -0.09 25.90 -24.72
C ASP A 209 -1.54 26.19 -24.37
N ASP A 210 -2.34 26.58 -25.39
CA ASP A 210 -3.79 26.72 -25.23
C ASP A 210 -4.42 25.38 -24.78
N GLY A 211 -5.16 25.42 -23.68
CA GLY A 211 -5.74 24.21 -23.08
C GLY A 211 -4.70 23.27 -22.44
N GLY A 212 -3.47 23.74 -22.25
CA GLY A 212 -2.37 22.97 -21.67
C GLY A 212 -2.43 22.77 -20.15
N LEU A 213 -3.35 23.45 -19.43
CA LEU A 213 -3.53 23.28 -18.00
C LEU A 213 -4.30 22.00 -17.72
N PHE A 214 -3.73 21.13 -16.88
CA PHE A 214 -4.40 19.94 -16.37
C PHE A 214 -4.02 19.71 -14.90
N TYR A 215 -4.79 18.88 -14.21
CA TYR A 215 -4.56 18.56 -12.81
C TYR A 215 -4.32 17.05 -12.66
N THR A 216 -3.38 16.70 -11.80
CA THR A 216 -3.22 15.33 -11.32
C THR A 216 -3.60 15.24 -9.86
N GLU A 217 -4.23 14.14 -9.47
CA GLU A 217 -4.61 13.85 -8.09
C GLU A 217 -3.79 12.65 -7.62
N ASN A 218 -3.06 12.82 -6.54
CA ASN A 218 -2.13 11.82 -6.04
C ASN A 218 -2.39 11.55 -4.55
N LEU A 219 -2.13 10.32 -4.13
CA LEU A 219 -2.07 9.97 -2.71
C LEU A 219 -0.97 10.78 -2.04
N PRO A 220 -1.21 11.34 -0.84
CA PRO A 220 -0.15 11.98 -0.07
C PRO A 220 0.96 10.96 0.27
N PRO A 221 2.23 11.41 0.37
CA PRO A 221 3.31 10.58 0.87
C PRO A 221 2.96 9.94 2.21
N GLU A 222 3.52 8.78 2.50
CA GLU A 222 3.25 7.97 3.69
C GLU A 222 1.85 7.35 3.76
N SER A 223 1.05 7.38 2.68
CA SER A 223 -0.19 6.62 2.61
C SER A 223 0.08 5.13 2.71
N LEU A 224 -0.68 4.43 3.53
CA LEU A 224 -0.53 3.01 3.78
C LEU A 224 -1.65 2.22 3.11
N LEU A 225 -1.26 1.28 2.25
CA LEU A 225 -2.17 0.40 1.56
C LEU A 225 -1.86 -1.07 1.90
N ILE A 226 -2.84 -1.94 1.73
CA ILE A 226 -2.69 -3.39 1.82
C ILE A 226 -3.24 -4.03 0.55
N ALA A 227 -2.49 -4.97 -0.02
CA ALA A 227 -2.89 -5.69 -1.23
C ALA A 227 -2.71 -7.21 -1.03
N PRO A 228 -3.62 -8.04 -1.55
CA PRO A 228 -3.40 -9.47 -1.58
C PRO A 228 -2.39 -9.84 -2.66
N LEU A 229 -1.45 -10.71 -2.30
CA LEU A 229 -0.49 -11.32 -3.19
C LEU A 229 -0.75 -12.82 -3.22
N MET A 230 -1.03 -13.36 -4.39
CA MET A 230 -1.40 -14.76 -4.58
C MET A 230 -0.38 -15.45 -5.46
N ALA A 231 0.07 -16.62 -5.04
CA ALA A 231 0.89 -17.50 -5.83
C ALA A 231 0.14 -18.80 -6.18
N SER A 232 0.37 -19.31 -7.36
CA SER A 232 -0.08 -20.60 -7.83
C SER A 232 1.10 -21.38 -8.42
N GLN A 233 0.91 -22.65 -8.74
CA GLN A 233 1.92 -23.40 -9.49
C GLN A 233 2.14 -22.77 -10.88
N THR A 234 3.35 -22.93 -11.43
CA THR A 234 3.67 -22.50 -12.79
C THR A 234 2.86 -23.26 -13.83
N ARG A 235 2.57 -22.62 -14.97
CA ARG A 235 1.69 -23.16 -16.03
C ARG A 235 2.35 -23.19 -17.39
N THR A 236 3.68 -23.37 -17.42
CA THR A 236 4.47 -23.40 -18.66
C THR A 236 4.19 -24.60 -19.57
N GLY A 237 3.51 -25.64 -19.05
CA GLY A 237 3.26 -26.89 -19.75
C GLY A 237 4.49 -27.80 -19.85
N LYS A 238 5.65 -27.38 -19.36
CA LYS A 238 6.89 -28.16 -19.33
C LYS A 238 7.14 -28.70 -17.93
N GLN A 239 7.38 -30.00 -17.82
CA GLN A 239 7.54 -30.68 -16.53
C GLN A 239 8.78 -30.19 -15.76
N ASP A 240 9.87 -29.89 -16.48
CA ASP A 240 11.12 -29.37 -15.89
C ASP A 240 11.01 -27.91 -15.39
N ASP A 241 9.93 -27.23 -15.78
CA ASP A 241 9.66 -25.83 -15.41
C ASP A 241 8.61 -25.70 -14.30
N HIS A 242 8.20 -26.85 -13.73
CA HIS A 242 7.15 -26.85 -12.69
C HIS A 242 7.71 -26.32 -11.37
N LEU A 243 7.03 -25.29 -10.83
CA LEU A 243 7.21 -24.79 -9.48
C LEU A 243 5.86 -24.82 -8.76
N SER A 244 5.86 -25.28 -7.52
CA SER A 244 4.68 -25.19 -6.65
C SER A 244 4.37 -23.74 -6.29
N ALA A 245 3.18 -23.47 -5.77
CA ALA A 245 2.79 -22.15 -5.27
C ALA A 245 3.76 -21.63 -4.20
N GLU A 246 4.23 -22.50 -3.33
CA GLU A 246 5.18 -22.18 -2.26
C GLU A 246 6.57 -21.82 -2.79
N GLU A 247 7.07 -22.54 -3.77
CA GLU A 247 8.34 -22.22 -4.44
C GLU A 247 8.24 -20.91 -5.21
N VAL A 248 7.11 -20.63 -5.88
CA VAL A 248 6.84 -19.36 -6.56
C VAL A 248 6.89 -18.22 -5.56
N PHE A 249 6.19 -18.33 -4.42
CA PHE A 249 6.18 -17.30 -3.38
C PHE A 249 7.58 -17.09 -2.77
N THR A 250 8.28 -18.16 -2.44
CA THR A 250 9.64 -18.10 -1.88
C THR A 250 10.61 -17.36 -2.79
N ARG A 251 10.46 -17.53 -4.12
CA ARG A 251 11.29 -16.83 -5.10
C ARG A 251 10.85 -15.39 -5.32
N LEU A 252 9.55 -15.09 -5.19
CA LEU A 252 9.00 -13.76 -5.40
C LEU A 252 9.25 -12.84 -4.22
N LYS A 253 9.09 -13.34 -2.98
CA LYS A 253 9.18 -12.53 -1.75
C LYS A 253 10.44 -11.66 -1.69
N PRO A 254 11.68 -12.16 -1.90
CA PRO A 254 12.88 -11.33 -1.82
C PRO A 254 12.99 -10.28 -2.94
N LEU A 255 12.19 -10.40 -4.01
CA LEU A 255 12.13 -9.42 -5.09
C LEU A 255 11.26 -8.21 -4.74
N LEU A 256 10.36 -8.37 -3.77
CA LEU A 256 9.38 -7.35 -3.38
C LEU A 256 9.63 -6.81 -1.98
N ASP A 257 10.00 -7.69 -1.03
CA ASP A 257 10.10 -7.32 0.38
C ASP A 257 11.22 -6.32 0.64
N GLY A 258 10.85 -5.17 1.20
CA GLY A 258 11.75 -4.05 1.45
C GLY A 258 12.23 -3.33 0.18
N LYS A 259 11.59 -3.56 -0.98
CA LYS A 259 11.99 -2.95 -2.25
C LYS A 259 11.14 -1.74 -2.59
N LEU A 260 11.79 -0.77 -3.24
CA LEU A 260 11.12 0.36 -3.86
C LEU A 260 10.53 -0.12 -5.20
N LEU A 261 9.25 0.07 -5.37
CA LEU A 261 8.50 -0.32 -6.57
C LEU A 261 7.87 0.92 -7.20
N GLN A 262 7.74 0.89 -8.52
CA GLN A 262 6.93 1.84 -9.28
C GLN A 262 5.54 1.23 -9.51
N VAL A 263 4.50 1.85 -8.95
CA VAL A 263 3.10 1.43 -9.10
C VAL A 263 2.28 2.59 -9.64
N GLY A 264 1.56 2.37 -10.74
CA GLY A 264 0.75 3.41 -11.38
C GLY A 264 1.50 4.19 -12.46
N GLY A 265 0.93 5.33 -12.84
CA GLY A 265 1.46 6.22 -13.88
C GLY A 265 2.44 7.27 -13.35
N ASP A 266 2.81 8.19 -14.26
CA ASP A 266 3.60 9.38 -13.97
C ASP A 266 4.99 9.12 -13.34
N ALA A 267 5.60 7.97 -13.69
CA ALA A 267 6.93 7.57 -13.22
C ALA A 267 7.99 8.65 -13.49
N THR A 268 7.97 9.26 -14.68
CA THR A 268 8.93 10.30 -15.08
C THR A 268 8.79 11.58 -14.28
N THR A 269 7.64 11.81 -13.65
CA THR A 269 7.41 12.94 -12.72
C THR A 269 7.65 12.55 -11.26
N GLY A 270 8.12 11.31 -11.01
CA GLY A 270 8.45 10.80 -9.68
C GLY A 270 7.22 10.42 -8.85
N ARG A 271 6.13 10.00 -9.52
CA ARG A 271 4.91 9.51 -8.86
C ARG A 271 4.89 7.99 -8.79
N GLY A 272 4.07 7.44 -7.93
CA GLY A 272 3.86 6.00 -7.80
C GLY A 272 5.02 5.23 -7.16
N LEU A 273 5.94 5.89 -6.47
CA LEU A 273 6.99 5.22 -5.72
C LEU A 273 6.42 4.65 -4.41
N VAL A 274 6.53 3.35 -4.23
CA VAL A 274 6.06 2.65 -3.03
C VAL A 274 7.13 1.70 -2.52
N VAL A 275 7.23 1.58 -1.21
CA VAL A 275 8.03 0.52 -0.58
C VAL A 275 7.11 -0.62 -0.21
N ALA A 276 7.42 -1.82 -0.68
CA ALA A 276 6.65 -3.01 -0.38
C ALA A 276 7.21 -3.74 0.85
N LYS A 277 6.32 -4.22 1.70
CA LYS A 277 6.62 -5.17 2.78
C LYS A 277 5.75 -6.40 2.58
N VAL A 278 6.35 -7.58 2.50
CA VAL A 278 5.65 -8.83 2.18
C VAL A 278 5.61 -9.73 3.40
N GLU A 279 4.42 -10.10 3.83
CA GLU A 279 4.16 -11.09 4.88
C GLU A 279 3.57 -12.37 4.29
N GLY A 280 3.93 -13.49 4.88
CA GLY A 280 3.48 -14.81 4.52
C GLY A 280 4.60 -15.85 4.54
#